data_3192f70f61a6cbad9e451a5337e6d4b7
#
_entry.id   3192f70f61a6cbad9e451a5337e6d4b7
#
_cell.length_a   1.000
_cell.length_b   1.000
_cell.length_c   1.000
_cell.angle_alpha   90.00
_cell.angle_beta   90.00
_cell.angle_gamma   90.00
#
_symmetry.space_group_name_H-M   'P 1'
#
loop_
_entity.id
_entity.type
_entity.pdbx_description
1 polymer ?
#
loop_
_entity_poly.entity_id
_entity_poly.type
_entity_poly.pdbx_seq_one_letter_code
_entity_poly.pdbx_strand_id
1 'polypeptide(L)'
;MEKFYFEIPSLERKNEIIEYLDEFVKYGSDINGSGSLDKIYDGYTFEEALDRCLKMEDEEYAKSVGRCQGRTFLLIRENDNKIVGTINVRWNLNEAMLRFGGHIGYGIRPTERRKGYNKINLYLGMLEAKKVGLEKVMLDCDVNNLGSDKTLKALGGKLERTEVDPSDGILTNVYWFNVDETIEKYKNVYEPYIANNNIKTK
;
A
#
# COMPACT_ATOMS: atom_id res chain seq x y z
N MET A 1 11.61 8.74 -19.31
CA MET A 1 11.43 8.55 -17.86
C MET A 1 10.15 7.76 -17.66
N GLU A 2 10.18 6.68 -16.88
CA GLU A 2 8.99 5.89 -16.58
C GLU A 2 8.00 6.74 -15.76
N LYS A 3 6.70 6.58 -16.06
CA LYS A 3 5.64 7.24 -15.30
C LYS A 3 4.70 6.22 -14.70
N PHE A 4 4.09 6.62 -13.58
CA PHE A 4 3.23 5.76 -12.78
C PHE A 4 1.94 6.50 -12.42
N TYR A 5 0.88 5.72 -12.25
CA TYR A 5 -0.39 6.22 -11.72
C TYR A 5 -1.06 5.14 -10.87
N PHE A 6 -2.02 5.59 -10.06
CA PHE A 6 -2.88 4.67 -9.34
C PHE A 6 -4.12 4.32 -10.15
N GLU A 7 -4.57 3.09 -10.02
CA GLU A 7 -5.85 2.61 -10.54
C GLU A 7 -6.59 1.85 -9.44
N ILE A 8 -7.91 2.07 -9.33
CA ILE A 8 -8.74 1.29 -8.42
C ILE A 8 -8.88 -0.13 -8.98
N PRO A 9 -8.73 -1.18 -8.15
CA PRO A 9 -8.96 -2.55 -8.59
C PRO A 9 -10.34 -2.72 -9.21
N SER A 10 -10.41 -3.46 -10.32
CA SER A 10 -11.66 -3.68 -11.06
C SER A 10 -11.73 -5.08 -11.67
N LEU A 11 -12.92 -5.51 -12.10
CA LEU A 11 -13.10 -6.77 -12.81
C LEU A 11 -12.34 -6.81 -14.15
N GLU A 12 -12.16 -5.67 -14.80
CA GLU A 12 -11.43 -5.57 -16.05
C GLU A 12 -9.94 -5.94 -15.88
N ARG A 13 -9.39 -5.75 -14.68
CA ARG A 13 -8.01 -6.09 -14.31
C ARG A 13 -7.87 -7.48 -13.66
N LYS A 14 -8.92 -8.29 -13.65
CA LYS A 14 -8.94 -9.60 -12.96
C LYS A 14 -7.70 -10.44 -13.22
N ASN A 15 -7.39 -10.69 -14.48
CA ASN A 15 -6.28 -11.57 -14.85
C ASN A 15 -4.92 -11.00 -14.45
N GLU A 16 -4.72 -9.70 -14.65
CA GLU A 16 -3.46 -9.02 -14.29
C GLU A 16 -3.27 -8.93 -12.76
N ILE A 17 -4.36 -8.77 -12.00
CA ILE A 17 -4.32 -8.78 -10.54
C ILE A 17 -3.96 -10.19 -10.04
N ILE A 18 -4.58 -11.23 -10.58
CA ILE A 18 -4.27 -12.62 -10.22
C ILE A 18 -2.80 -12.91 -10.55
N GLU A 19 -2.34 -12.58 -11.76
CA GLU A 19 -0.93 -12.74 -12.14
C GLU A 19 0.02 -11.99 -11.20
N TYR A 20 -0.35 -10.78 -10.78
CA TYR A 20 0.43 -9.99 -9.81
C TYR A 20 0.54 -10.71 -8.46
N LEU A 21 -0.56 -11.23 -7.94
CA LEU A 21 -0.61 -11.94 -6.65
C LEU A 21 0.10 -13.29 -6.72
N ASP A 22 -0.09 -14.06 -7.80
CA ASP A 22 0.56 -15.35 -8.03
C ASP A 22 2.09 -15.24 -8.04
N GLU A 23 2.61 -14.11 -8.50
CA GLU A 23 4.05 -13.89 -8.48
C GLU A 23 4.60 -13.83 -7.05
N PHE A 24 3.88 -13.25 -6.08
CA PHE A 24 4.30 -13.27 -4.67
C PHE A 24 4.33 -14.70 -4.13
N VAL A 25 3.29 -15.48 -4.41
CA VAL A 25 3.23 -16.90 -4.00
C VAL A 25 4.41 -17.67 -4.60
N LYS A 26 4.65 -17.50 -5.91
CA LYS A 26 5.77 -18.15 -6.62
C LYS A 26 7.13 -17.81 -6.02
N TYR A 27 7.31 -16.58 -5.51
CA TYR A 27 8.56 -16.14 -4.91
C TYR A 27 8.63 -16.37 -3.38
N GLY A 28 7.61 -16.99 -2.78
CA GLY A 28 7.53 -17.21 -1.33
C GLY A 28 7.56 -15.90 -0.54
N SER A 29 6.91 -14.87 -1.08
CA SER A 29 6.88 -13.52 -0.52
C SER A 29 5.51 -13.20 0.04
N ASP A 30 5.47 -12.52 1.19
CA ASP A 30 4.21 -12.02 1.75
C ASP A 30 3.55 -11.01 0.82
N ILE A 31 2.21 -11.11 0.72
CA ILE A 31 1.39 -10.17 -0.03
C ILE A 31 0.93 -9.07 0.91
N ASN A 32 1.48 -7.87 0.74
CA ASN A 32 1.13 -6.70 1.53
C ASN A 32 0.47 -5.62 0.65
N GLY A 33 -0.41 -4.80 1.23
CA GLY A 33 -1.06 -3.69 0.54
C GLY A 33 -2.14 -4.08 -0.47
N SER A 34 -2.55 -5.35 -0.50
CA SER A 34 -3.58 -5.89 -1.41
C SER A 34 -5.01 -5.52 -1.03
N GLY A 35 -5.22 -5.00 0.18
CA GLY A 35 -6.55 -4.71 0.73
C GLY A 35 -7.31 -5.96 1.15
N SER A 36 -7.81 -6.73 0.22
CA SER A 36 -8.45 -8.03 0.43
C SER A 36 -8.35 -8.90 -0.83
N LEU A 37 -7.61 -8.44 -1.85
CA LEU A 37 -7.50 -9.16 -3.12
C LEU A 37 -6.80 -10.52 -2.96
N ASP A 38 -5.92 -10.64 -1.96
CA ASP A 38 -5.22 -11.88 -1.58
C ASP A 38 -6.16 -12.96 -1.00
N LYS A 39 -7.41 -12.63 -0.67
CA LYS A 39 -8.40 -13.58 -0.15
C LYS A 39 -8.77 -14.68 -1.15
N ILE A 40 -8.42 -14.53 -2.42
CA ILE A 40 -8.51 -15.61 -3.41
C ILE A 40 -7.76 -16.88 -2.97
N TYR A 41 -6.70 -16.75 -2.18
CA TYR A 41 -5.94 -17.88 -1.62
C TYR A 41 -6.58 -18.49 -0.37
N ASP A 42 -7.55 -17.79 0.23
CA ASP A 42 -8.35 -18.26 1.36
C ASP A 42 -9.70 -18.86 0.92
N GLY A 43 -9.86 -19.15 -0.38
CA GLY A 43 -11.05 -19.80 -0.95
C GLY A 43 -12.16 -18.85 -1.41
N TYR A 44 -11.93 -17.53 -1.41
CA TYR A 44 -12.85 -16.57 -2.02
C TYR A 44 -12.71 -16.58 -3.54
N THR A 45 -13.81 -16.38 -4.26
CA THR A 45 -13.74 -16.02 -5.67
C THR A 45 -13.08 -14.66 -5.85
N PHE A 46 -12.58 -14.36 -7.04
CA PHE A 46 -12.00 -13.02 -7.30
C PHE A 46 -13.05 -11.91 -7.12
N GLU A 47 -14.28 -12.16 -7.54
CA GLU A 47 -15.40 -11.23 -7.43
C GLU A 47 -15.72 -10.90 -5.96
N GLU A 48 -15.73 -11.90 -5.09
CA GLU A 48 -15.93 -11.72 -3.65
C GLU A 48 -14.76 -10.96 -3.01
N ALA A 49 -13.52 -11.28 -3.37
CA ALA A 49 -12.34 -10.60 -2.87
C ALA A 49 -12.30 -9.13 -3.32
N LEU A 50 -12.67 -8.87 -4.58
CA LEU A 50 -12.77 -7.51 -5.13
C LEU A 50 -13.89 -6.71 -4.46
N ASP A 51 -15.08 -7.27 -4.34
CA ASP A 51 -16.22 -6.62 -3.67
C ASP A 51 -15.84 -6.24 -2.23
N ARG A 52 -15.22 -7.18 -1.50
CA ARG A 52 -14.69 -6.92 -0.17
C ARG A 52 -13.65 -5.80 -0.15
N CYS A 53 -12.72 -5.79 -1.10
CA CYS A 53 -11.70 -4.76 -1.22
C CYS A 53 -12.30 -3.37 -1.44
N LEU A 54 -13.28 -3.25 -2.33
CA LEU A 54 -13.93 -1.98 -2.65
C LEU A 54 -14.84 -1.47 -1.53
N LYS A 55 -15.55 -2.36 -0.84
CA LYS A 55 -16.42 -2.03 0.29
C LYS A 55 -15.67 -1.54 1.52
N MET A 56 -14.33 -1.70 1.61
CA MET A 56 -13.55 -1.16 2.74
C MET A 56 -13.59 0.37 2.85
N GLU A 57 -14.04 1.08 1.82
CA GLU A 57 -14.27 2.53 1.89
C GLU A 57 -15.52 2.90 2.71
N ASP A 58 -16.44 1.97 2.89
CA ASP A 58 -17.59 2.14 3.76
C ASP A 58 -17.18 1.84 5.22
N GLU A 59 -17.40 2.81 6.10
CA GLU A 59 -16.98 2.71 7.51
C GLU A 59 -17.74 1.62 8.26
N GLU A 60 -19.06 1.52 8.02
CA GLU A 60 -19.89 0.51 8.70
C GLU A 60 -19.53 -0.88 8.24
N TYR A 61 -19.31 -1.06 6.93
CA TYR A 61 -18.83 -2.33 6.41
C TYR A 61 -17.46 -2.69 6.98
N ALA A 62 -16.48 -1.78 6.96
CA ALA A 62 -15.16 -2.03 7.48
C ALA A 62 -15.20 -2.47 8.96
N LYS A 63 -15.99 -1.77 9.79
CA LYS A 63 -16.23 -2.14 11.20
C LYS A 63 -16.91 -3.51 11.34
N SER A 64 -17.90 -3.82 10.51
CA SER A 64 -18.62 -5.09 10.56
C SER A 64 -17.75 -6.32 10.32
N VAL A 65 -16.67 -6.14 9.55
CA VAL A 65 -15.69 -7.20 9.25
C VAL A 65 -14.40 -7.09 10.08
N GLY A 66 -14.42 -6.25 11.15
CA GLY A 66 -13.29 -6.08 12.07
C GLY A 66 -12.07 -5.41 11.46
N ARG A 67 -12.27 -4.56 10.44
CA ARG A 67 -11.19 -3.85 9.74
C ARG A 67 -11.32 -2.34 9.90
N CYS A 68 -10.26 -1.63 9.47
CA CYS A 68 -10.27 -0.18 9.35
C CYS A 68 -10.75 0.23 7.96
N GLN A 69 -11.41 1.37 7.90
CA GLN A 69 -11.79 2.01 6.66
C GLN A 69 -10.55 2.30 5.82
N GLY A 70 -10.62 2.07 4.51
CA GLY A 70 -9.44 2.26 3.66
C GLY A 70 -9.72 2.02 2.18
N ARG A 71 -8.76 2.43 1.37
CA ARG A 71 -8.80 2.27 -0.09
C ARG A 71 -7.54 1.60 -0.60
N THR A 72 -7.72 0.70 -1.54
CA THR A 72 -6.62 -0.02 -2.20
C THR A 72 -6.42 0.52 -3.61
N PHE A 73 -5.16 0.68 -3.99
CA PHE A 73 -4.76 1.09 -5.33
C PHE A 73 -3.76 0.10 -5.91
N LEU A 74 -3.84 -0.07 -7.22
CA LEU A 74 -2.83 -0.70 -8.05
C LEU A 74 -1.87 0.38 -8.52
N LEU A 75 -0.56 0.16 -8.38
CA LEU A 75 0.46 1.01 -8.99
C LEU A 75 0.72 0.51 -10.41
N ILE A 76 0.34 1.30 -11.38
CA ILE A 76 0.49 0.98 -12.81
C ILE A 76 1.68 1.73 -13.39
N ARG A 77 2.56 1.01 -14.09
CA ARG A 77 3.58 1.62 -14.94
C ARG A 77 2.98 1.96 -16.29
N GLU A 78 3.00 3.25 -16.67
CA GLU A 78 2.24 3.79 -17.81
C GLU A 78 2.66 3.19 -19.17
N ASN A 79 3.96 3.00 -19.39
CA ASN A 79 4.49 2.62 -20.70
C ASN A 79 4.11 1.20 -21.17
N ASP A 80 3.87 0.27 -20.28
CA ASP A 80 3.46 -1.10 -20.58
C ASP A 80 2.15 -1.52 -19.87
N ASN A 81 1.50 -0.58 -19.21
CA ASN A 81 0.24 -0.76 -18.50
C ASN A 81 0.29 -1.89 -17.44
N LYS A 82 1.47 -2.17 -16.89
CA LYS A 82 1.74 -3.28 -15.98
C LYS A 82 1.48 -2.90 -14.53
N ILE A 83 0.82 -3.79 -13.78
CA ILE A 83 0.73 -3.69 -12.32
C ILE A 83 2.10 -4.02 -11.72
N VAL A 84 2.77 -3.02 -11.15
CA VAL A 84 4.09 -3.17 -10.53
C VAL A 84 4.04 -3.13 -9.01
N GLY A 85 2.93 -2.70 -8.42
CA GLY A 85 2.73 -2.68 -6.98
C GLY A 85 1.28 -2.52 -6.57
N THR A 86 1.04 -2.62 -5.28
CA THR A 86 -0.22 -2.28 -4.63
C THR A 86 0.05 -1.41 -3.41
N ILE A 87 -0.95 -0.64 -3.00
CA ILE A 87 -0.95 0.11 -1.75
C ILE A 87 -2.37 0.17 -1.19
N ASN A 88 -2.48 0.00 0.11
CA ASN A 88 -3.72 0.20 0.85
C ASN A 88 -3.53 1.36 1.83
N VAL A 89 -4.32 2.41 1.68
CA VAL A 89 -4.35 3.58 2.58
C VAL A 89 -5.55 3.45 3.48
N ARG A 90 -5.33 3.50 4.79
CA ARG A 90 -6.33 3.29 5.85
C ARG A 90 -6.47 4.54 6.70
N TRP A 91 -7.69 4.79 7.15
CA TRP A 91 -8.00 5.85 8.11
C TRP A 91 -8.96 5.30 9.17
N ASN A 92 -9.25 6.09 10.21
CA ASN A 92 -10.05 5.63 11.35
C ASN A 92 -9.52 4.33 11.96
N LEU A 93 -8.19 4.31 12.24
CA LEU A 93 -7.52 3.12 12.76
C LEU A 93 -8.06 2.72 14.13
N ASN A 94 -8.25 1.42 14.35
CA ASN A 94 -8.47 0.85 15.67
C ASN A 94 -7.15 0.76 16.48
N GLU A 95 -7.24 0.43 17.78
CA GLU A 95 -6.07 0.36 18.66
C GLU A 95 -5.00 -0.62 18.18
N ALA A 96 -5.39 -1.78 17.65
CA ALA A 96 -4.45 -2.77 17.15
C ALA A 96 -3.65 -2.21 15.96
N MET A 97 -4.34 -1.58 15.00
CA MET A 97 -3.69 -0.97 13.83
C MET A 97 -2.89 0.29 14.16
N LEU A 98 -3.23 1.00 15.25
CA LEU A 98 -2.41 2.10 15.78
C LEU A 98 -1.16 1.59 16.48
N ARG A 99 -1.16 0.34 16.96
CA ARG A 99 0.02 -0.27 17.56
C ARG A 99 0.94 -0.86 16.49
N PHE A 100 0.40 -1.68 15.59
CA PHE A 100 1.10 -2.29 14.46
C PHE A 100 0.21 -2.32 13.22
N GLY A 101 0.82 -2.31 11.99
CA GLY A 101 0.12 -2.30 10.71
C GLY A 101 -0.15 -0.91 10.14
N GLY A 102 -0.49 0.08 10.97
CA GLY A 102 -0.59 1.50 10.63
C GLY A 102 -1.54 1.87 9.48
N HIS A 103 -1.33 3.07 8.96
CA HIS A 103 -2.18 3.68 7.95
C HIS A 103 -1.93 3.19 6.52
N ILE A 104 -0.72 2.72 6.22
CA ILE A 104 -0.35 2.36 4.85
C ILE A 104 0.35 1.01 4.82
N GLY A 105 -0.22 0.06 4.08
CA GLY A 105 0.43 -1.19 3.68
C GLY A 105 0.71 -1.19 2.18
N TYR A 106 1.83 -1.74 1.74
CA TYR A 106 2.21 -1.76 0.33
C TYR A 106 2.99 -3.02 -0.06
N GLY A 107 2.95 -3.33 -1.35
CA GLY A 107 3.77 -4.37 -1.96
C GLY A 107 4.30 -3.96 -3.33
N ILE A 108 5.48 -4.44 -3.69
CA ILE A 108 6.02 -4.33 -5.05
C ILE A 108 6.21 -5.72 -5.62
N ARG A 109 5.73 -5.91 -6.83
CA ARG A 109 5.86 -7.15 -7.62
C ARG A 109 7.30 -7.67 -7.52
N PRO A 110 7.54 -8.93 -7.13
CA PRO A 110 8.87 -9.47 -6.89
C PRO A 110 9.88 -9.16 -8.00
N THR A 111 9.53 -9.35 -9.27
CA THR A 111 10.41 -9.07 -10.42
C THR A 111 10.63 -7.58 -10.70
N GLU A 112 9.85 -6.70 -10.07
CA GLU A 112 9.96 -5.24 -10.21
C GLU A 112 10.64 -4.56 -9.01
N ARG A 113 11.12 -5.34 -8.04
CA ARG A 113 11.85 -4.84 -6.86
C ARG A 113 13.21 -4.25 -7.23
N ARG A 114 13.76 -3.44 -6.30
CA ARG A 114 15.08 -2.78 -6.42
C ARG A 114 15.19 -1.73 -7.53
N LYS A 115 14.08 -1.34 -8.16
CA LYS A 115 14.00 -0.27 -9.18
C LYS A 115 13.59 1.08 -8.59
N GLY A 116 13.35 1.16 -7.27
CA GLY A 116 12.93 2.39 -6.59
C GLY A 116 11.41 2.66 -6.60
N TYR A 117 10.62 1.80 -7.23
CA TYR A 117 9.18 2.00 -7.42
C TYR A 117 8.39 2.13 -6.12
N ASN A 118 8.83 1.46 -5.04
CA ASN A 118 8.14 1.57 -3.76
C ASN A 118 8.18 2.99 -3.17
N LYS A 119 9.21 3.77 -3.47
CA LYS A 119 9.27 5.17 -3.04
C LYS A 119 8.24 6.02 -3.78
N ILE A 120 8.01 5.76 -5.07
CA ILE A 120 6.97 6.41 -5.87
C ILE A 120 5.60 5.97 -5.35
N ASN A 121 5.42 4.67 -5.10
CA ASN A 121 4.20 4.09 -4.54
C ASN A 121 3.82 4.76 -3.21
N LEU A 122 4.77 4.87 -2.28
CA LEU A 122 4.54 5.50 -0.99
C LEU A 122 4.30 7.01 -1.12
N TYR A 123 5.00 7.71 -2.02
CA TYR A 123 4.75 9.14 -2.26
C TYR A 123 3.33 9.38 -2.79
N LEU A 124 2.87 8.57 -3.77
CA LEU A 124 1.47 8.61 -4.23
C LEU A 124 0.50 8.27 -3.08
N GLY A 125 0.84 7.31 -2.22
CA GLY A 125 0.07 6.99 -1.02
C GLY A 125 -0.05 8.15 -0.04
N MET A 126 1.00 8.98 0.11
CA MET A 126 0.93 10.21 0.92
C MET A 126 -0.03 11.24 0.32
N LEU A 127 -0.08 11.36 -1.03
CA LEU A 127 -1.07 12.23 -1.69
C LEU A 127 -2.50 11.74 -1.42
N GLU A 128 -2.74 10.43 -1.42
CA GLU A 128 -4.05 9.87 -1.09
C GLU A 128 -4.39 10.03 0.40
N ALA A 129 -3.43 9.84 1.30
CA ALA A 129 -3.58 10.09 2.73
C ALA A 129 -4.01 11.55 3.02
N LYS A 130 -3.41 12.51 2.30
CA LYS A 130 -3.81 13.93 2.37
C LYS A 130 -5.26 14.16 1.92
N LYS A 131 -5.70 13.50 0.85
CA LYS A 131 -7.09 13.65 0.33
C LYS A 131 -8.14 13.18 1.32
N VAL A 132 -7.84 12.19 2.16
CA VAL A 132 -8.74 11.72 3.22
C VAL A 132 -8.51 12.42 4.56
N GLY A 133 -7.72 13.51 4.57
CA GLY A 133 -7.55 14.39 5.73
C GLY A 133 -6.55 13.90 6.78
N LEU A 134 -5.68 12.94 6.47
CA LEU A 134 -4.65 12.48 7.39
C LEU A 134 -3.50 13.50 7.45
N GLU A 135 -3.23 14.04 8.63
CA GLU A 135 -2.08 14.92 8.89
C GLU A 135 -0.81 14.11 9.18
N LYS A 136 -0.97 12.95 9.83
CA LYS A 136 0.12 12.04 10.17
C LYS A 136 -0.24 10.63 9.78
N VAL A 137 0.75 9.88 9.32
CA VAL A 137 0.60 8.46 9.02
C VAL A 137 1.68 7.64 9.71
N MET A 138 1.26 6.49 10.23
CA MET A 138 2.14 5.48 10.81
C MET A 138 2.29 4.34 9.79
N LEU A 139 3.51 3.87 9.63
CA LEU A 139 3.86 2.66 8.88
C LEU A 139 4.84 1.84 9.71
N ASP A 140 4.83 0.55 9.50
CA ASP A 140 5.75 -0.34 10.14
C ASP A 140 6.40 -1.33 9.16
N CYS A 141 7.46 -1.95 9.60
CA CYS A 141 8.10 -3.06 8.87
C CYS A 141 8.95 -3.93 9.80
N ASP A 142 9.02 -5.22 9.46
CA ASP A 142 10.02 -6.12 10.04
C ASP A 142 11.43 -5.52 9.92
N VAL A 143 12.22 -5.57 10.99
CA VAL A 143 13.61 -5.06 11.02
C VAL A 143 14.49 -5.71 9.93
N ASN A 144 14.17 -6.93 9.51
CA ASN A 144 14.87 -7.65 8.44
C ASN A 144 14.37 -7.26 7.03
N ASN A 145 13.23 -6.56 6.92
CA ASN A 145 12.74 -6.05 5.64
C ASN A 145 13.48 -4.76 5.25
N LEU A 146 14.76 -4.92 4.87
CA LEU A 146 15.62 -3.80 4.48
C LEU A 146 15.06 -2.97 3.32
N GLY A 147 14.23 -3.57 2.47
CA GLY A 147 13.59 -2.86 1.34
C GLY A 147 12.56 -1.86 1.82
N SER A 148 11.70 -2.26 2.75
CA SER A 148 10.72 -1.40 3.39
C SER A 148 11.41 -0.33 4.25
N ASP A 149 12.31 -0.73 5.14
CA ASP A 149 13.05 0.18 6.02
C ASP A 149 13.74 1.31 5.25
N LYS A 150 14.47 0.97 4.16
CA LYS A 150 15.10 1.98 3.29
C LYS A 150 14.09 2.89 2.60
N THR A 151 12.91 2.38 2.23
CA THR A 151 11.85 3.18 1.62
C THR A 151 11.30 4.18 2.61
N LEU A 152 10.97 3.73 3.84
CA LEU A 152 10.44 4.58 4.90
C LEU A 152 11.43 5.70 5.28
N LYS A 153 12.69 5.37 5.50
CA LYS A 153 13.76 6.34 5.77
C LYS A 153 13.96 7.35 4.62
N ALA A 154 13.91 6.87 3.38
CA ALA A 154 14.13 7.73 2.20
C ALA A 154 13.04 8.79 2.01
N LEU A 155 11.80 8.53 2.46
CA LEU A 155 10.71 9.51 2.45
C LEU A 155 10.58 10.30 3.77
N GLY A 156 11.57 10.22 4.65
CA GLY A 156 11.63 11.04 5.86
C GLY A 156 10.86 10.48 7.05
N GLY A 157 10.54 9.19 7.03
CA GLY A 157 9.95 8.49 8.17
C GLY A 157 10.83 8.64 9.41
N LYS A 158 10.22 9.05 10.52
CA LYS A 158 10.87 9.17 11.82
C LYS A 158 10.59 7.90 12.61
N LEU A 159 11.64 7.14 12.92
CA LEU A 159 11.54 5.96 13.76
C LEU A 159 11.06 6.38 15.15
N GLU A 160 9.92 5.85 15.58
CA GLU A 160 9.37 6.07 16.92
C GLU A 160 9.86 5.00 17.88
N ARG A 161 9.73 3.73 17.48
CA ARG A 161 10.10 2.57 18.30
C ARG A 161 10.45 1.36 17.46
N THR A 162 11.15 0.43 18.09
CA THR A 162 11.34 -0.93 17.62
C THR A 162 10.82 -1.86 18.71
N GLU A 163 9.82 -2.67 18.39
CA GLU A 163 9.12 -3.51 19.37
C GLU A 163 8.70 -4.82 18.70
N VAL A 164 8.56 -5.90 19.50
CA VAL A 164 8.02 -7.16 19.01
C VAL A 164 6.52 -7.03 18.81
N ASP A 165 6.03 -7.30 17.59
CA ASP A 165 4.59 -7.39 17.33
C ASP A 165 4.05 -8.67 18.02
N PRO A 166 3.13 -8.56 18.97
CA PRO A 166 2.60 -9.71 19.68
C PRO A 166 1.73 -10.64 18.81
N SER A 167 1.31 -10.19 17.62
CA SER A 167 0.47 -10.98 16.72
C SER A 167 1.24 -12.05 15.96
N ASP A 168 2.54 -11.82 15.69
CA ASP A 168 3.39 -12.72 14.91
C ASP A 168 4.77 -12.98 15.53
N GLY A 169 5.13 -12.23 16.60
CA GLY A 169 6.41 -12.35 17.29
C GLY A 169 7.58 -11.69 16.56
N ILE A 170 7.33 -10.91 15.52
CA ILE A 170 8.38 -10.28 14.69
C ILE A 170 8.81 -8.95 15.30
N LEU A 171 10.12 -8.74 15.36
CA LEU A 171 10.70 -7.45 15.77
C LEU A 171 10.47 -6.42 14.65
N THR A 172 9.73 -5.36 14.97
CA THR A 172 9.15 -4.44 14.00
C THR A 172 9.54 -2.99 14.30
N ASN A 173 10.00 -2.29 13.27
CA ASN A 173 10.24 -0.85 13.31
C ASN A 173 8.95 -0.09 13.00
N VAL A 174 8.59 0.88 13.84
CA VAL A 174 7.43 1.76 13.65
C VAL A 174 7.89 3.16 13.31
N TYR A 175 7.39 3.69 12.20
CA TYR A 175 7.75 5.01 11.66
C TYR A 175 6.52 5.93 11.61
N TRP A 176 6.74 7.21 11.88
CA TRP A 176 5.76 8.27 11.69
C TRP A 176 6.21 9.26 10.62
N PHE A 177 5.23 9.74 9.87
CA PHE A 177 5.39 10.78 8.86
C PHE A 177 4.41 11.92 9.15
N ASN A 178 4.86 13.15 8.89
CA ASN A 178 3.95 14.27 8.66
C ASN A 178 3.65 14.29 7.16
N VAL A 179 2.37 14.23 6.80
CA VAL A 179 1.93 14.06 5.41
C VAL A 179 2.33 15.27 4.56
N ASP A 180 2.01 16.47 5.03
CA ASP A 180 2.31 17.71 4.29
C ASP A 180 3.81 17.97 4.15
N GLU A 181 4.58 17.78 5.22
CA GLU A 181 6.05 17.92 5.19
C GLU A 181 6.68 16.93 4.21
N THR A 182 6.19 15.68 4.20
CA THR A 182 6.71 14.65 3.30
C THR A 182 6.40 14.98 1.83
N ILE A 183 5.16 15.38 1.54
CA ILE A 183 4.76 15.76 0.19
C ILE A 183 5.61 16.93 -0.31
N GLU A 184 5.69 18.02 0.44
CA GLU A 184 6.41 19.23 0.03
C GLU A 184 7.91 18.96 -0.16
N LYS A 185 8.52 18.24 0.77
CA LYS A 185 9.95 17.91 0.71
C LYS A 185 10.34 17.08 -0.51
N TYR A 186 9.49 16.14 -0.90
CA TYR A 186 9.81 15.17 -1.95
C TYR A 186 9.09 15.41 -3.27
N LYS A 187 8.30 16.47 -3.38
CA LYS A 187 7.55 16.87 -4.56
C LYS A 187 8.43 16.89 -5.82
N ASN A 188 9.50 17.64 -5.81
CA ASN A 188 10.39 17.78 -6.96
C ASN A 188 11.13 16.48 -7.32
N VAL A 189 11.19 15.52 -6.40
CA VAL A 189 11.83 14.20 -6.63
C VAL A 189 10.88 13.23 -7.31
N TYR A 190 9.60 13.18 -6.87
CA TYR A 190 8.68 12.12 -7.30
C TYR A 190 7.60 12.56 -8.27
N GLU A 191 7.17 13.85 -8.29
CA GLU A 191 6.20 14.33 -9.28
C GLU A 191 6.60 14.08 -10.74
N PRO A 192 7.89 14.17 -11.14
CA PRO A 192 8.29 13.83 -12.51
C PRO A 192 7.95 12.41 -12.93
N TYR A 193 7.81 11.47 -11.98
CA TYR A 193 7.44 10.08 -12.22
C TYR A 193 5.93 9.83 -12.20
N ILE A 194 5.11 10.86 -11.93
CA ILE A 194 3.65 10.70 -11.88
C ILE A 194 3.06 11.03 -13.25
N ALA A 195 2.16 10.18 -13.73
CA ALA A 195 1.40 10.45 -14.95
C ALA A 195 0.41 11.60 -14.73
N ASN A 196 0.06 12.33 -15.80
CA ASN A 196 -0.81 13.50 -15.72
C ASN A 196 -2.19 13.21 -15.11
N ASN A 197 -2.69 11.97 -15.25
CA ASN A 197 -3.88 11.47 -14.57
C ASN A 197 -3.42 10.47 -13.50
N ASN A 198 -3.15 10.95 -12.29
CA ASN A 198 -2.57 10.16 -11.22
C ASN A 198 -3.51 9.12 -10.58
N ILE A 199 -4.81 9.16 -10.90
CA ILE A 199 -5.80 8.12 -10.55
C ILE A 199 -6.73 7.91 -11.74
N LYS A 200 -6.87 6.65 -12.17
CA LYS A 200 -7.94 6.23 -13.08
C LYS A 200 -9.01 5.49 -12.30
N THR A 201 -10.19 6.10 -12.24
CA THR A 201 -11.44 5.46 -11.87
C THR A 201 -12.20 5.21 -13.17
N LYS A 202 -12.45 3.96 -13.50
CA LYS A 202 -13.39 3.63 -14.58
C LYS A 202 -14.74 3.27 -14.00
#